data_2049b6de6f6db6851fc1a392f9d4b519
#
_entry.id   2049b6de6f6db6851fc1a392f9d4b519
#
_cell.length_a   1.000
_cell.length_b   1.000
_cell.length_c   1.000
_cell.angle_alpha   90.00
_cell.angle_beta   90.00
_cell.angle_gamma   90.00
#
_symmetry.space_group_name_H-M   'P 1'
#
loop_
_entity.id
_entity.type
_entity.pdbx_description
1 polymer ?
#
loop_
_entity_poly.entity_id
_entity_poly.type
_entity_poly.pdbx_seq_one_letter_code
_entity_poly.pdbx_strand_id
1 'polypeptide(L)'
;MGSYLNPGSKGFQESLNSEIYVDKSGLIEKTNAVINTRQKFICVSRPRRFGKSMAADMLAAYYDRGEATASLFDPLKISKTGSYQQHRNQYDVLKVNMQEFLSMTHSMDEMLTMLQKYLVFDLTDHFQEVRFRDESNLIQVMKDIYAKTKRSFVILIDEWDCLFREYQQDQDAQKKYLDFLRAWLKDKDYVALAYMTGILPIKKYGSHSALNMFTEYSMTDPGDLAEYFGFTEQEVAALCDKYQMNFEEARAWYDGYDLIAHRQSGDVHYSMYSPKSVVEAMLRHKFGTYWNQTETYEALKIYIQMDMDGLQDAVVRMLAGERVKINTGTFSNDMTTFSCKDDVLTLLVHLGYLTYDSSSETVTIPNKEVSQEYVNAISTMNWKGVMDSVDASRKLLEALWAMDADAVAAGIDKAHEEVSILQYNDENSLSCTINLAFYFAREYYTLVRELPAGKGFADVCFIPRRLHLDKPAIVIELKWDKSAAGALAQIKEKHYGNALKDYQGNLLLVGINYDKITKKHECVIEHIQKGV
;
A
#
# COMPACT_ATOMS: atom_id res chain seq x y z
N MET A 1 -6.52 -37.14 0.20
CA MET A 1 -5.99 -35.79 -0.03
C MET A 1 -5.66 -35.67 -1.50
N GLY A 2 -6.27 -34.70 -2.19
CA GLY A 2 -5.92 -34.35 -3.56
C GLY A 2 -4.90 -33.21 -3.60
N SER A 3 -4.45 -32.85 -4.79
CA SER A 3 -3.56 -31.69 -4.96
C SER A 3 -4.29 -30.37 -4.72
N TYR A 4 -5.57 -30.31 -5.08
CA TYR A 4 -6.42 -29.12 -4.98
C TYR A 4 -7.60 -29.30 -4.01
N LEU A 5 -8.05 -30.55 -3.81
CA LEU A 5 -9.10 -30.90 -2.86
C LEU A 5 -8.47 -31.33 -1.53
N ASN A 6 -8.86 -30.65 -0.46
CA ASN A 6 -8.38 -30.92 0.90
C ASN A 6 -6.83 -30.97 0.93
N PRO A 7 -6.14 -29.86 0.61
CA PRO A 7 -4.69 -29.84 0.42
C PRO A 7 -3.90 -30.02 1.73
N GLY A 8 -4.58 -30.06 2.88
CA GLY A 8 -3.98 -30.20 4.19
C GLY A 8 -3.36 -28.91 4.72
N SER A 9 -2.56 -29.05 5.77
CA SER A 9 -2.05 -27.91 6.56
C SER A 9 -0.60 -27.54 6.29
N LYS A 10 0.09 -28.20 5.34
CA LYS A 10 1.54 -28.05 5.14
C LYS A 10 1.97 -26.60 4.90
N GLY A 11 1.32 -25.88 4.01
CA GLY A 11 1.66 -24.47 3.70
C GLY A 11 1.53 -23.56 4.93
N PHE A 12 0.51 -23.80 5.75
CA PHE A 12 0.35 -23.06 7.01
C PHE A 12 1.37 -23.47 8.07
N GLN A 13 1.73 -24.76 8.18
CA GLN A 13 2.79 -25.22 9.06
C GLN A 13 4.16 -24.59 8.71
N GLU A 14 4.48 -24.49 7.42
CA GLU A 14 5.69 -23.80 6.96
C GLU A 14 5.70 -22.33 7.38
N SER A 15 4.53 -21.67 7.32
CA SER A 15 4.39 -20.30 7.82
C SER A 15 4.60 -20.18 9.32
N LEU A 16 4.03 -21.08 10.12
CA LEU A 16 4.20 -21.12 11.59
C LEU A 16 5.65 -21.44 12.00
N ASN A 17 6.35 -22.24 11.22
CA ASN A 17 7.75 -22.61 11.47
C ASN A 17 8.75 -21.53 11.03
N SER A 18 8.29 -20.46 10.36
CA SER A 18 9.15 -19.35 9.99
C SER A 18 9.67 -18.62 11.23
N GLU A 19 10.90 -18.12 11.19
CA GLU A 19 11.53 -17.41 12.30
C GLU A 19 10.72 -16.21 12.77
N ILE A 20 10.07 -15.53 11.81
CA ILE A 20 9.12 -14.44 12.06
C ILE A 20 7.75 -14.86 11.52
N TYR A 21 6.85 -15.13 12.42
CA TYR A 21 5.43 -15.32 12.15
C TYR A 21 4.62 -14.31 12.98
N VAL A 22 3.70 -13.62 12.32
CA VAL A 22 2.76 -12.69 12.99
C VAL A 22 1.35 -13.26 12.86
N ASP A 23 0.70 -13.48 14.01
CA ASP A 23 -0.61 -14.11 14.08
C ASP A 23 -1.73 -13.21 13.52
N LYS A 24 -2.22 -13.57 12.35
CA LYS A 24 -3.36 -12.97 11.64
C LYS A 24 -4.62 -13.85 11.67
N SER A 25 -4.66 -14.84 12.57
CA SER A 25 -5.77 -15.81 12.64
C SER A 25 -7.14 -15.21 12.99
N GLY A 26 -7.18 -13.94 13.43
CA GLY A 26 -8.42 -13.18 13.56
C GLY A 26 -9.19 -13.03 12.25
N LEU A 27 -8.54 -13.15 11.08
CA LEU A 27 -9.21 -13.22 9.77
C LEU A 27 -10.24 -14.36 9.71
N ILE A 28 -9.96 -15.50 10.37
CA ILE A 28 -10.85 -16.67 10.42
C ILE A 28 -12.18 -16.30 11.08
N GLU A 29 -12.19 -15.47 12.12
CA GLU A 29 -13.43 -15.00 12.74
C GLU A 29 -14.30 -14.22 11.75
N LYS A 30 -13.67 -13.40 10.90
CA LYS A 30 -14.38 -12.64 9.86
C LYS A 30 -14.97 -13.57 8.79
N THR A 31 -14.22 -14.57 8.35
CA THR A 31 -14.72 -15.55 7.38
C THR A 31 -15.79 -16.48 7.99
N ASN A 32 -15.65 -16.87 9.26
CA ASN A 32 -16.65 -17.66 9.99
C ASN A 32 -18.00 -16.90 10.11
N ALA A 33 -17.96 -15.58 10.26
CA ALA A 33 -19.18 -14.77 10.39
C ALA A 33 -20.02 -14.75 9.11
N VAL A 34 -19.43 -14.98 7.95
CA VAL A 34 -20.12 -14.91 6.66
C VAL A 34 -20.30 -16.27 5.96
N ILE A 35 -19.66 -17.34 6.44
CA ILE A 35 -19.79 -18.68 5.86
C ILE A 35 -21.25 -19.14 5.88
N ASN A 36 -21.73 -19.73 4.78
CA ASN A 36 -23.12 -20.13 4.57
C ASN A 36 -24.16 -18.97 4.60
N THR A 37 -23.71 -17.72 4.46
CA THR A 37 -24.61 -16.55 4.35
C THR A 37 -24.63 -15.99 2.92
N ARG A 38 -25.39 -14.93 2.67
CA ARG A 38 -25.34 -14.21 1.37
C ARG A 38 -24.02 -13.44 1.16
N GLN A 39 -23.31 -13.11 2.24
CA GLN A 39 -22.00 -12.42 2.23
C GLN A 39 -20.80 -13.38 2.10
N LYS A 40 -21.02 -14.65 1.79
CA LYS A 40 -20.00 -15.70 1.66
C LYS A 40 -18.94 -15.51 0.55
N PHE A 41 -19.03 -14.45 -0.21
CA PHE A 41 -18.13 -14.15 -1.31
C PHE A 41 -17.19 -12.99 -0.94
N ILE A 42 -15.94 -13.29 -0.69
CA ILE A 42 -14.91 -12.33 -0.24
C ILE A 42 -13.82 -12.24 -1.30
N CYS A 43 -13.48 -11.02 -1.74
CA CYS A 43 -12.32 -10.75 -2.57
C CYS A 43 -11.38 -9.77 -1.87
N VAL A 44 -10.12 -10.16 -1.69
CA VAL A 44 -9.09 -9.33 -1.04
C VAL A 44 -8.03 -8.94 -2.05
N SER A 45 -7.88 -7.64 -2.27
CA SER A 45 -6.86 -7.09 -3.16
C SER A 45 -5.83 -6.32 -2.34
N ARG A 46 -4.57 -6.80 -2.36
CA ARG A 46 -3.42 -6.20 -1.68
C ARG A 46 -2.18 -6.28 -2.57
N PRO A 47 -1.22 -5.39 -2.40
CA PRO A 47 0.06 -5.48 -3.09
C PRO A 47 0.72 -6.85 -2.90
N ARG A 48 1.70 -7.16 -3.72
CA ARG A 48 2.51 -8.36 -3.53
C ARG A 48 3.14 -8.36 -2.13
N ARG A 49 3.30 -9.56 -1.54
CA ARG A 49 3.97 -9.81 -0.25
C ARG A 49 3.29 -9.23 0.99
N PHE A 50 2.02 -8.89 0.90
CA PHE A 50 1.19 -8.51 2.04
C PHE A 50 0.56 -9.71 2.78
N GLY A 51 0.98 -10.96 2.49
CA GLY A 51 0.53 -12.15 3.22
C GLY A 51 -0.73 -12.82 2.67
N LYS A 52 -1.18 -12.50 1.45
CA LYS A 52 -2.40 -13.06 0.82
C LYS A 52 -2.39 -14.59 0.75
N SER A 53 -1.32 -15.17 0.17
CA SER A 53 -1.20 -16.63 0.02
C SER A 53 -1.08 -17.33 1.37
N MET A 54 -0.36 -16.73 2.35
CA MET A 54 -0.30 -17.24 3.73
C MET A 54 -1.69 -17.26 4.38
N ALA A 55 -2.51 -16.25 4.14
CA ALA A 55 -3.90 -16.21 4.60
C ALA A 55 -4.74 -17.32 3.97
N ALA A 56 -4.58 -17.56 2.65
CA ALA A 56 -5.26 -18.66 1.97
C ALA A 56 -4.82 -20.04 2.50
N ASP A 57 -3.52 -20.23 2.80
CA ASP A 57 -2.99 -21.45 3.44
C ASP A 57 -3.57 -21.65 4.84
N MET A 58 -3.64 -20.59 5.63
CA MET A 58 -4.24 -20.61 6.96
C MET A 58 -5.73 -20.98 6.91
N LEU A 59 -6.50 -20.37 5.99
CA LEU A 59 -7.92 -20.70 5.82
C LEU A 59 -8.11 -22.14 5.33
N ALA A 60 -7.27 -22.61 4.41
CA ALA A 60 -7.29 -24.00 3.95
C ALA A 60 -7.10 -24.96 5.13
N ALA A 61 -6.02 -24.78 5.91
CA ALA A 61 -5.71 -25.61 7.08
C ALA A 61 -6.81 -25.57 8.15
N TYR A 62 -7.49 -24.42 8.32
CA TYR A 62 -8.54 -24.29 9.32
C TYR A 62 -9.84 -25.00 8.93
N TYR A 63 -10.27 -24.86 7.67
CA TYR A 63 -11.55 -25.40 7.21
C TYR A 63 -11.48 -26.86 6.78
N ASP A 64 -10.31 -27.34 6.31
CA ASP A 64 -10.11 -28.66 5.75
C ASP A 64 -10.48 -29.78 6.75
N ARG A 65 -11.44 -30.62 6.36
CA ARG A 65 -11.87 -31.77 7.15
C ARG A 65 -10.95 -32.99 7.03
N GLY A 66 -10.05 -32.99 6.06
CA GLY A 66 -9.14 -34.11 5.80
C GLY A 66 -8.05 -34.30 6.85
N GLU A 67 -7.83 -33.29 7.68
CA GLU A 67 -6.75 -33.28 8.70
C GLU A 67 -7.22 -32.61 9.98
N ALA A 68 -6.82 -33.16 11.14
CA ALA A 68 -7.08 -32.55 12.45
C ALA A 68 -6.02 -31.50 12.78
N THR A 69 -6.36 -30.22 12.70
CA THR A 69 -5.43 -29.10 12.82
C THR A 69 -5.51 -28.31 14.14
N ALA A 70 -6.20 -28.87 15.15
CA ALA A 70 -6.37 -28.21 16.45
C ALA A 70 -5.05 -27.67 17.04
N SER A 71 -4.00 -28.50 17.04
CA SER A 71 -2.69 -28.15 17.60
C SER A 71 -2.03 -26.94 16.93
N LEU A 72 -2.37 -26.65 15.67
CA LEU A 72 -1.84 -25.49 14.95
C LEU A 72 -2.55 -24.19 15.34
N PHE A 73 -3.84 -24.27 15.68
CA PHE A 73 -4.68 -23.09 15.93
C PHE A 73 -4.92 -22.80 17.42
N ASP A 74 -4.83 -23.80 18.30
CA ASP A 74 -5.03 -23.63 19.76
C ASP A 74 -4.14 -22.52 20.38
N PRO A 75 -2.88 -22.31 19.94
CA PRO A 75 -2.04 -21.23 20.45
C PRO A 75 -2.40 -19.85 19.89
N LEU A 76 -3.21 -19.76 18.82
CA LEU A 76 -3.46 -18.54 18.06
C LEU A 76 -4.68 -17.75 18.56
N LYS A 77 -4.79 -16.50 18.13
CA LYS A 77 -5.87 -15.57 18.53
C LYS A 77 -7.26 -16.13 18.27
N ILE A 78 -7.46 -16.84 17.15
CA ILE A 78 -8.74 -17.43 16.77
C ILE A 78 -9.29 -18.40 17.82
N SER A 79 -8.44 -19.11 18.55
CA SER A 79 -8.87 -20.09 19.57
C SER A 79 -9.69 -19.46 20.70
N LYS A 80 -9.56 -18.14 20.88
CA LYS A 80 -10.27 -17.37 21.92
C LYS A 80 -11.66 -16.90 21.46
N THR A 81 -12.04 -17.16 20.21
CA THR A 81 -13.33 -16.72 19.66
C THR A 81 -14.41 -17.79 19.79
N GLY A 82 -15.68 -17.35 19.91
CA GLY A 82 -16.81 -18.29 20.04
C GLY A 82 -17.05 -19.17 18.81
N SER A 83 -16.60 -18.72 17.61
CA SER A 83 -16.77 -19.47 16.36
C SER A 83 -15.71 -20.52 16.09
N TYR A 84 -14.63 -20.56 16.88
CA TYR A 84 -13.45 -21.40 16.64
C TYR A 84 -13.77 -22.89 16.44
N GLN A 85 -14.51 -23.49 17.35
CA GLN A 85 -14.83 -24.93 17.30
C GLN A 85 -15.91 -25.24 16.24
N GLN A 86 -16.74 -24.27 15.90
CA GLN A 86 -17.93 -24.49 15.07
C GLN A 86 -17.56 -24.82 13.61
N HIS A 87 -16.50 -24.23 13.09
CA HIS A 87 -16.16 -24.29 11.66
C HIS A 87 -14.83 -25.00 11.39
N ARG A 88 -14.01 -25.23 12.43
CA ARG A 88 -12.71 -25.89 12.25
C ARG A 88 -12.88 -27.34 11.78
N ASN A 89 -12.19 -27.68 10.70
CA ASN A 89 -12.18 -29.02 10.08
C ASN A 89 -13.58 -29.54 9.69
N GLN A 90 -14.46 -28.66 9.23
CA GLN A 90 -15.86 -29.02 8.92
C GLN A 90 -16.17 -29.05 7.40
N TYR A 91 -15.30 -28.56 6.55
CA TYR A 91 -15.60 -28.37 5.13
C TYR A 91 -14.64 -29.13 4.22
N ASP A 92 -15.11 -29.45 3.02
CA ASP A 92 -14.24 -29.80 1.92
C ASP A 92 -13.67 -28.50 1.33
N VAL A 93 -12.36 -28.43 1.20
CA VAL A 93 -11.66 -27.24 0.74
C VAL A 93 -11.12 -27.46 -0.67
N LEU A 94 -11.51 -26.60 -1.60
CA LEU A 94 -10.85 -26.47 -2.90
C LEU A 94 -9.93 -25.26 -2.85
N LYS A 95 -8.62 -25.47 -3.04
CA LYS A 95 -7.63 -24.38 -3.09
C LYS A 95 -6.91 -24.42 -4.44
N VAL A 96 -6.96 -23.31 -5.16
CA VAL A 96 -6.30 -23.14 -6.45
C VAL A 96 -5.50 -21.85 -6.49
N ASN A 97 -4.34 -21.91 -7.15
CA ASN A 97 -3.57 -20.75 -7.55
C ASN A 97 -3.71 -20.58 -9.07
N MET A 98 -4.37 -19.51 -9.51
CA MET A 98 -4.65 -19.32 -10.94
C MET A 98 -3.38 -19.07 -11.75
N GLN A 99 -2.35 -18.46 -11.14
CA GLN A 99 -1.05 -18.24 -11.80
C GLN A 99 -0.36 -19.56 -12.17
N GLU A 100 -0.52 -20.61 -11.36
CA GLU A 100 0.03 -21.93 -11.65
C GLU A 100 -0.51 -22.46 -13.00
N PHE A 101 -1.83 -22.47 -13.16
CA PHE A 101 -2.47 -22.92 -14.39
C PHE A 101 -2.13 -22.06 -15.61
N LEU A 102 -2.07 -20.74 -15.41
CA LEU A 102 -1.69 -19.81 -16.47
C LEU A 102 -0.27 -20.07 -16.96
N SER A 103 0.66 -20.37 -16.05
CA SER A 103 2.06 -20.62 -16.38
C SER A 103 2.29 -21.96 -17.11
N MET A 104 1.36 -22.92 -17.01
CA MET A 104 1.46 -24.23 -17.66
C MET A 104 0.79 -24.28 -19.03
N THR A 105 0.11 -23.21 -19.45
CA THR A 105 -0.72 -23.20 -20.67
C THR A 105 -0.39 -22.00 -21.56
N HIS A 106 -0.81 -22.07 -22.82
CA HIS A 106 -0.54 -21.04 -23.82
C HIS A 106 -1.79 -20.24 -24.23
N SER A 107 -2.95 -20.61 -23.69
CA SER A 107 -4.21 -19.94 -23.97
C SER A 107 -5.19 -20.06 -22.80
N MET A 108 -6.18 -19.15 -22.76
CA MET A 108 -7.24 -19.19 -21.77
C MET A 108 -8.07 -20.49 -21.84
N ASP A 109 -8.38 -20.95 -23.05
CA ASP A 109 -9.17 -22.16 -23.22
C ASP A 109 -8.44 -23.41 -22.71
N GLU A 110 -7.11 -23.48 -22.91
CA GLU A 110 -6.27 -24.54 -22.33
C GLU A 110 -6.22 -24.43 -20.80
N MET A 111 -6.04 -23.22 -20.26
CA MET A 111 -6.01 -22.98 -18.81
C MET A 111 -7.32 -23.44 -18.15
N LEU A 112 -8.47 -23.02 -18.66
CA LEU A 112 -9.76 -23.40 -18.10
C LEU A 112 -10.05 -24.89 -18.25
N THR A 113 -9.62 -25.51 -19.36
CA THR A 113 -9.73 -26.95 -19.58
C THR A 113 -8.88 -27.72 -18.59
N MET A 114 -7.61 -27.32 -18.41
CA MET A 114 -6.69 -27.96 -17.46
C MET A 114 -7.19 -27.81 -16.02
N LEU A 115 -7.60 -26.60 -15.60
CA LEU A 115 -8.16 -26.33 -14.29
C LEU A 115 -9.35 -27.26 -13.99
N GLN A 116 -10.33 -27.30 -14.90
CA GLN A 116 -11.50 -28.14 -14.72
C GLN A 116 -11.13 -29.63 -14.67
N LYS A 117 -10.26 -30.10 -15.55
CA LYS A 117 -9.80 -31.49 -15.58
C LYS A 117 -9.14 -31.91 -14.27
N TYR A 118 -8.26 -31.06 -13.69
CA TYR A 118 -7.53 -31.42 -12.47
C TYR A 118 -8.45 -31.38 -11.24
N LEU A 119 -9.33 -30.39 -11.15
CA LEU A 119 -10.31 -30.32 -10.05
C LEU A 119 -11.32 -31.49 -10.13
N VAL A 120 -11.80 -31.83 -11.33
CA VAL A 120 -12.71 -32.98 -11.53
C VAL A 120 -12.02 -34.27 -11.12
N PHE A 121 -10.76 -34.46 -11.51
CA PHE A 121 -9.98 -35.64 -11.10
C PHE A 121 -9.92 -35.81 -9.59
N ASP A 122 -9.51 -34.78 -8.85
CA ASP A 122 -9.46 -34.83 -7.38
C ASP A 122 -10.84 -35.08 -6.75
N LEU A 123 -11.88 -34.45 -7.29
CA LEU A 123 -13.26 -34.60 -6.78
C LEU A 123 -13.81 -35.99 -7.03
N THR A 124 -13.65 -36.56 -8.24
CA THR A 124 -14.18 -37.88 -8.59
C THR A 124 -13.43 -39.01 -7.89
N ASP A 125 -12.12 -38.87 -7.72
CA ASP A 125 -11.31 -39.79 -6.93
C ASP A 125 -11.69 -39.81 -5.44
N HIS A 126 -12.02 -38.63 -4.87
CA HIS A 126 -12.41 -38.54 -3.45
C HIS A 126 -13.85 -39.01 -3.18
N PHE A 127 -14.80 -38.71 -4.08
CA PHE A 127 -16.23 -39.00 -3.94
C PHE A 127 -16.70 -40.19 -4.77
N GLN A 128 -16.03 -41.33 -4.65
CA GLN A 128 -16.32 -42.55 -5.40
C GLN A 128 -17.75 -43.08 -5.21
N GLU A 129 -18.42 -42.73 -4.12
CA GLU A 129 -19.81 -43.09 -3.83
C GLU A 129 -20.85 -42.27 -4.63
N VAL A 130 -20.41 -41.23 -5.34
CA VAL A 130 -21.26 -40.36 -6.15
C VAL A 130 -21.31 -40.81 -7.58
N ARG A 131 -22.50 -40.93 -8.15
CA ARG A 131 -22.69 -41.17 -9.58
C ARG A 131 -22.76 -39.83 -10.30
N PHE A 132 -21.77 -39.55 -11.10
CA PHE A 132 -21.66 -38.33 -11.87
C PHE A 132 -22.46 -38.41 -13.19
N ARG A 133 -23.16 -37.34 -13.56
CA ARG A 133 -23.88 -37.20 -14.82
C ARG A 133 -22.95 -36.83 -15.97
N ASP A 134 -21.94 -36.01 -15.68
CA ASP A 134 -20.95 -35.54 -16.64
C ASP A 134 -19.62 -35.23 -15.89
N GLU A 135 -18.66 -36.12 -16.04
CA GLU A 135 -17.32 -36.01 -15.45
C GLU A 135 -16.41 -35.03 -16.20
N SER A 136 -16.85 -34.47 -17.34
CA SER A 136 -16.09 -33.42 -18.03
C SER A 136 -16.41 -32.00 -17.54
N ASN A 137 -17.47 -31.84 -16.75
CA ASN A 137 -18.00 -30.57 -16.33
C ASN A 137 -17.87 -30.38 -14.81
N LEU A 138 -16.91 -29.55 -14.36
CA LEU A 138 -16.66 -29.26 -12.95
C LEU A 138 -17.93 -28.85 -12.19
N ILE A 139 -18.73 -27.95 -12.79
CA ILE A 139 -19.93 -27.40 -12.14
C ILE A 139 -20.96 -28.53 -11.93
N GLN A 140 -21.10 -29.43 -12.88
CA GLN A 140 -22.02 -30.56 -12.77
C GLN A 140 -21.53 -31.59 -11.74
N VAL A 141 -20.23 -31.89 -11.73
CA VAL A 141 -19.60 -32.76 -10.72
C VAL A 141 -19.87 -32.23 -9.30
N MET A 142 -19.61 -30.95 -9.05
CA MET A 142 -19.85 -30.34 -7.74
C MET A 142 -21.35 -30.33 -7.33
N LYS A 143 -22.26 -30.14 -8.29
CA LYS A 143 -23.71 -30.26 -8.04
C LYS A 143 -24.10 -31.69 -7.66
N ASP A 144 -23.56 -32.69 -8.33
CA ASP A 144 -23.87 -34.10 -8.07
C ASP A 144 -23.35 -34.52 -6.68
N ILE A 145 -22.14 -34.07 -6.30
CA ILE A 145 -21.60 -34.25 -4.95
C ILE A 145 -22.53 -33.64 -3.90
N TYR A 146 -22.88 -32.36 -4.06
CA TYR A 146 -23.78 -31.67 -3.11
C TYR A 146 -25.15 -32.32 -3.03
N ALA A 147 -25.74 -32.72 -4.18
CA ALA A 147 -27.03 -33.38 -4.21
C ALA A 147 -27.04 -34.69 -3.40
N LYS A 148 -25.95 -35.45 -3.47
CA LYS A 148 -25.80 -36.76 -2.80
C LYS A 148 -25.41 -36.61 -1.32
N THR A 149 -24.40 -35.75 -1.03
CA THR A 149 -23.72 -35.71 0.28
C THR A 149 -24.21 -34.58 1.17
N LYS A 150 -24.82 -33.53 0.60
CA LYS A 150 -25.15 -32.23 1.26
C LYS A 150 -23.90 -31.50 1.79
N ARG A 151 -22.72 -31.91 1.36
CA ARG A 151 -21.44 -31.27 1.76
C ARG A 151 -21.20 -30.08 0.85
N SER A 152 -20.96 -28.92 1.45
CA SER A 152 -20.58 -27.70 0.76
C SER A 152 -19.08 -27.42 0.88
N PHE A 153 -18.56 -26.63 -0.05
CA PHE A 153 -17.14 -26.38 -0.20
C PHE A 153 -16.76 -24.96 0.26
N VAL A 154 -15.59 -24.88 0.86
CA VAL A 154 -14.83 -23.63 0.96
C VAL A 154 -13.91 -23.57 -0.26
N ILE A 155 -14.08 -22.56 -1.10
CA ILE A 155 -13.33 -22.40 -2.35
C ILE A 155 -12.38 -21.22 -2.19
N LEU A 156 -11.09 -21.50 -2.23
CA LEU A 156 -10.00 -20.52 -2.07
C LEU A 156 -9.28 -20.36 -3.41
N ILE A 157 -9.29 -19.14 -3.95
CA ILE A 157 -8.70 -18.81 -5.25
C ILE A 157 -7.62 -17.77 -5.02
N ASP A 158 -6.35 -18.16 -5.14
CA ASP A 158 -5.22 -17.25 -5.03
C ASP A 158 -4.80 -16.76 -6.43
N GLU A 159 -4.26 -15.53 -6.50
CA GLU A 159 -3.83 -14.85 -7.74
C GLU A 159 -4.94 -14.82 -8.82
N TRP A 160 -6.21 -14.57 -8.39
CA TRP A 160 -7.36 -14.57 -9.30
C TRP A 160 -7.21 -13.62 -10.49
N ASP A 161 -6.45 -12.55 -10.31
CA ASP A 161 -6.25 -11.46 -11.27
C ASP A 161 -5.05 -11.67 -12.22
N CYS A 162 -4.36 -12.81 -12.14
CA CYS A 162 -3.15 -13.07 -12.93
C CYS A 162 -3.37 -12.86 -14.44
N LEU A 163 -4.53 -13.24 -14.95
CA LEU A 163 -4.88 -13.06 -16.36
C LEU A 163 -4.91 -11.58 -16.77
N PHE A 164 -5.42 -10.71 -15.90
CA PHE A 164 -5.50 -9.26 -16.19
C PHE A 164 -4.12 -8.62 -16.19
N ARG A 165 -3.15 -9.23 -15.51
CA ARG A 165 -1.76 -8.77 -15.47
C ARG A 165 -0.93 -9.28 -16.65
N GLU A 166 -1.18 -10.49 -17.13
CA GLU A 166 -0.37 -11.11 -18.20
C GLU A 166 -1.02 -11.00 -19.59
N TYR A 167 -2.34 -11.17 -19.70
CA TYR A 167 -3.09 -11.03 -20.94
C TYR A 167 -3.86 -9.71 -20.99
N GLN A 168 -3.14 -8.61 -20.79
CA GLN A 168 -3.72 -7.28 -20.59
C GLN A 168 -4.59 -6.81 -21.77
N GLN A 169 -4.23 -7.16 -23.00
CA GLN A 169 -4.91 -6.74 -24.24
C GLN A 169 -6.00 -7.72 -24.70
N ASP A 170 -6.05 -8.94 -24.18
CA ASP A 170 -7.00 -9.98 -24.61
C ASP A 170 -8.32 -9.91 -23.81
N GLN A 171 -9.19 -8.99 -24.24
CA GLN A 171 -10.49 -8.77 -23.60
C GLN A 171 -11.41 -10.00 -23.70
N ASP A 172 -11.31 -10.80 -24.78
CA ASP A 172 -12.12 -12.00 -24.95
C ASP A 172 -11.71 -13.09 -23.96
N ALA A 173 -10.40 -13.30 -23.76
CA ALA A 173 -9.88 -14.21 -22.74
C ALA A 173 -10.32 -13.75 -21.33
N GLN A 174 -10.21 -12.45 -21.03
CA GLN A 174 -10.64 -11.88 -19.75
C GLN A 174 -12.13 -12.10 -19.51
N LYS A 175 -12.96 -11.91 -20.52
CA LYS A 175 -14.41 -12.13 -20.43
C LYS A 175 -14.74 -13.60 -20.18
N LYS A 176 -14.15 -14.53 -20.98
CA LYS A 176 -14.34 -15.98 -20.79
C LYS A 176 -13.99 -16.42 -19.38
N TYR A 177 -12.89 -15.92 -18.83
CA TYR A 177 -12.46 -16.21 -17.47
C TYR A 177 -13.45 -15.75 -16.42
N LEU A 178 -13.93 -14.51 -16.51
CA LEU A 178 -14.93 -13.99 -15.58
C LEU A 178 -16.26 -14.72 -15.69
N ASP A 179 -16.69 -15.07 -16.91
CA ASP A 179 -17.91 -15.86 -17.14
C ASP A 179 -17.78 -17.26 -16.53
N PHE A 180 -16.59 -17.89 -16.62
CA PHE A 180 -16.32 -19.15 -15.93
C PHE A 180 -16.41 -19.02 -14.43
N LEU A 181 -15.72 -18.06 -13.79
CA LEU A 181 -15.78 -17.83 -12.34
C LEU A 181 -17.21 -17.57 -11.88
N ARG A 182 -17.95 -16.77 -12.63
CA ARG A 182 -19.36 -16.50 -12.35
C ARG A 182 -20.21 -17.78 -12.42
N ALA A 183 -20.05 -18.58 -13.46
CA ALA A 183 -20.78 -19.82 -13.64
C ALA A 183 -20.46 -20.85 -12.56
N TRP A 184 -19.19 -20.89 -12.11
CA TRP A 184 -18.72 -21.81 -11.09
C TRP A 184 -19.23 -21.43 -9.69
N LEU A 185 -19.26 -20.13 -9.34
CA LEU A 185 -19.46 -19.68 -7.97
C LEU A 185 -20.84 -19.11 -7.70
N LYS A 186 -21.43 -18.35 -8.63
CA LYS A 186 -22.66 -17.60 -8.38
C LYS A 186 -23.88 -18.50 -8.26
N ASP A 187 -24.68 -18.26 -7.23
CA ASP A 187 -25.96 -18.96 -6.96
C ASP A 187 -25.81 -20.49 -6.90
N LYS A 188 -24.73 -20.96 -6.24
CA LYS A 188 -24.46 -22.39 -6.04
C LYS A 188 -24.63 -22.80 -4.59
N ASP A 189 -25.48 -23.82 -4.37
CA ASP A 189 -25.71 -24.39 -3.04
C ASP A 189 -24.48 -25.12 -2.49
N TYR A 190 -23.59 -25.58 -3.35
CA TYR A 190 -22.37 -26.25 -2.94
C TYR A 190 -21.29 -25.28 -2.43
N VAL A 191 -21.45 -23.97 -2.54
CA VAL A 191 -20.50 -22.99 -2.02
C VAL A 191 -20.87 -22.59 -0.59
N ALA A 192 -20.03 -22.93 0.37
CA ALA A 192 -20.12 -22.45 1.76
C ALA A 192 -19.44 -21.08 1.91
N LEU A 193 -18.25 -20.94 1.31
CA LEU A 193 -17.44 -19.72 1.26
C LEU A 193 -16.66 -19.70 -0.03
N ALA A 194 -16.61 -18.57 -0.72
CA ALA A 194 -15.66 -18.33 -1.80
C ALA A 194 -14.78 -17.14 -1.41
N TYR A 195 -13.47 -17.40 -1.32
CA TYR A 195 -12.48 -16.42 -0.92
C TYR A 195 -11.43 -16.28 -2.02
N MET A 196 -11.31 -15.09 -2.58
CA MET A 196 -10.35 -14.80 -3.65
C MET A 196 -9.29 -13.81 -3.16
N THR A 197 -8.06 -14.00 -3.61
CA THR A 197 -6.98 -13.03 -3.39
C THR A 197 -6.31 -12.63 -4.70
N GLY A 198 -5.93 -11.36 -4.80
CA GLY A 198 -5.24 -10.80 -5.94
C GLY A 198 -4.56 -9.47 -5.60
N ILE A 199 -4.03 -8.82 -6.60
CA ILE A 199 -3.48 -7.46 -6.52
C ILE A 199 -4.55 -6.45 -6.92
N LEU A 200 -5.20 -6.70 -8.06
CA LEU A 200 -6.21 -5.82 -8.60
C LEU A 200 -7.59 -6.10 -7.98
N PRO A 201 -8.41 -5.07 -7.76
CA PRO A 201 -9.84 -5.24 -7.49
C PRO A 201 -10.55 -5.83 -8.72
N ILE A 202 -11.78 -6.31 -8.52
CA ILE A 202 -12.56 -6.95 -9.59
C ILE A 202 -12.84 -5.95 -10.71
N LYS A 203 -12.50 -6.33 -11.94
CA LYS A 203 -12.67 -5.50 -13.13
C LYS A 203 -14.13 -5.09 -13.34
N LYS A 204 -14.35 -3.81 -13.59
CA LYS A 204 -15.64 -3.24 -13.99
C LYS A 204 -15.78 -3.33 -15.50
N TYR A 205 -16.84 -3.99 -16.01
CA TYR A 205 -17.20 -4.03 -17.41
C TYR A 205 -18.47 -3.19 -17.63
N GLY A 206 -18.34 -2.02 -18.28
CA GLY A 206 -19.47 -1.13 -18.51
C GLY A 206 -20.20 -0.79 -17.21
N SER A 207 -21.53 -0.97 -17.18
CA SER A 207 -22.37 -0.70 -15.99
C SER A 207 -22.43 -1.86 -14.98
N HIS A 208 -21.84 -3.03 -15.28
CA HIS A 208 -21.97 -4.23 -14.43
C HIS A 208 -20.65 -4.98 -14.29
N SER A 209 -20.27 -5.29 -13.03
CA SER A 209 -19.21 -6.23 -12.74
C SER A 209 -19.70 -7.67 -12.99
N ALA A 210 -18.90 -8.49 -13.68
CA ALA A 210 -19.21 -9.90 -13.89
C ALA A 210 -19.29 -10.70 -12.58
N LEU A 211 -18.53 -10.28 -11.55
CA LEU A 211 -18.44 -10.92 -10.22
C LEU A 211 -19.06 -10.05 -9.11
N ASN A 212 -20.20 -9.43 -9.39
CA ASN A 212 -20.91 -8.52 -8.48
C ASN A 212 -21.40 -9.15 -7.17
N MET A 213 -21.26 -10.47 -7.00
CA MET A 213 -21.59 -11.16 -5.75
C MET A 213 -20.50 -11.04 -4.69
N PHE A 214 -19.26 -10.69 -5.06
CA PHE A 214 -18.16 -10.54 -4.12
C PHE A 214 -18.21 -9.21 -3.38
N THR A 215 -17.97 -9.25 -2.07
CA THR A 215 -17.57 -8.09 -1.28
C THR A 215 -16.07 -7.91 -1.44
N GLU A 216 -15.67 -6.73 -1.91
CA GLU A 216 -14.27 -6.42 -2.17
C GLU A 216 -13.65 -5.67 -1.00
N TYR A 217 -12.42 -6.06 -0.66
CA TYR A 217 -11.58 -5.42 0.35
C TYR A 217 -10.26 -5.04 -0.31
N SER A 218 -10.18 -3.80 -0.81
CA SER A 218 -9.05 -3.31 -1.60
C SER A 218 -8.13 -2.37 -0.82
N MET A 219 -7.11 -1.82 -1.46
CA MET A 219 -6.26 -0.77 -0.87
C MET A 219 -7.00 0.55 -0.69
N THR A 220 -8.00 0.83 -1.52
CA THR A 220 -8.83 2.05 -1.44
C THR A 220 -10.06 1.90 -0.56
N ASP A 221 -10.49 0.66 -0.30
CA ASP A 221 -11.58 0.31 0.61
C ASP A 221 -11.25 -1.00 1.34
N PRO A 222 -10.44 -0.96 2.41
CA PRO A 222 -9.97 -2.16 3.11
C PRO A 222 -11.01 -2.76 4.04
N GLY A 223 -12.05 -2.02 4.42
CA GLY A 223 -13.11 -2.44 5.32
C GLY A 223 -12.59 -3.09 6.62
N ASP A 224 -13.36 -4.04 7.15
CA ASP A 224 -13.01 -4.78 8.37
C ASP A 224 -11.82 -5.75 8.23
N LEU A 225 -11.24 -5.86 7.03
CA LEU A 225 -10.07 -6.71 6.77
C LEU A 225 -8.75 -5.93 6.73
N ALA A 226 -8.75 -4.63 7.05
CA ALA A 226 -7.58 -3.76 7.00
C ALA A 226 -6.37 -4.32 7.76
N GLU A 227 -6.56 -4.80 8.98
CA GLU A 227 -5.49 -5.22 9.89
C GLU A 227 -4.89 -6.61 9.59
N TYR A 228 -5.53 -7.41 8.71
CA TYR A 228 -5.13 -8.81 8.50
C TYR A 228 -4.09 -9.00 7.39
N PHE A 229 -3.83 -7.96 6.60
CA PHE A 229 -2.88 -7.99 5.49
C PHE A 229 -1.85 -6.87 5.65
N GLY A 230 -0.59 -7.24 5.75
CA GLY A 230 0.47 -6.35 6.20
C GLY A 230 0.75 -6.52 7.70
N PHE A 231 1.73 -5.78 8.22
CA PHE A 231 1.98 -5.68 9.65
C PHE A 231 1.46 -4.36 10.19
N THR A 232 0.81 -4.39 11.34
CA THR A 232 0.40 -3.19 12.06
C THR A 232 1.58 -2.54 12.79
N GLU A 233 1.44 -1.26 13.14
CA GLU A 233 2.45 -0.53 13.92
C GLU A 233 2.83 -1.27 15.23
N GLN A 234 1.85 -1.81 15.93
CA GLN A 234 2.08 -2.56 17.18
C GLN A 234 2.88 -3.85 16.96
N GLU A 235 2.59 -4.56 15.86
CA GLU A 235 3.30 -5.79 15.50
C GLU A 235 4.75 -5.49 15.13
N VAL A 236 5.00 -4.39 14.40
CA VAL A 236 6.36 -3.96 14.04
C VAL A 236 7.12 -3.46 15.25
N ALA A 237 6.49 -2.71 16.15
CA ALA A 237 7.12 -2.30 17.42
C ALA A 237 7.57 -3.51 18.24
N ALA A 238 6.71 -4.53 18.37
CA ALA A 238 7.07 -5.78 19.07
C ALA A 238 8.22 -6.55 18.38
N LEU A 239 8.28 -6.53 17.05
CA LEU A 239 9.40 -7.11 16.31
C LEU A 239 10.69 -6.31 16.53
N CYS A 240 10.64 -4.97 16.50
CA CYS A 240 11.78 -4.12 16.79
C CYS A 240 12.34 -4.39 18.19
N ASP A 241 11.48 -4.51 19.20
CA ASP A 241 11.89 -4.86 20.57
C ASP A 241 12.56 -6.25 20.61
N LYS A 242 11.95 -7.26 19.97
CA LYS A 242 12.49 -8.63 19.91
C LYS A 242 13.86 -8.69 19.25
N TYR A 243 14.04 -7.97 18.15
CA TYR A 243 15.28 -7.98 17.34
C TYR A 243 16.24 -6.84 17.70
N GLN A 244 15.94 -6.03 18.72
CA GLN A 244 16.74 -4.88 19.17
C GLN A 244 17.03 -3.88 18.04
N MET A 245 16.02 -3.64 17.21
CA MET A 245 16.06 -2.69 16.11
C MET A 245 15.36 -1.38 16.49
N ASN A 246 15.78 -0.27 15.88
CA ASN A 246 15.16 1.04 16.14
C ASN A 246 13.78 1.14 15.46
N PHE A 247 12.72 1.32 16.26
CA PHE A 247 11.36 1.40 15.75
C PHE A 247 11.12 2.65 14.88
N GLU A 248 11.64 3.82 15.27
CA GLU A 248 11.47 5.05 14.48
C GLU A 248 12.15 4.95 13.10
N GLU A 249 13.25 4.21 13.02
CA GLU A 249 13.91 3.93 11.75
C GLU A 249 13.10 2.93 10.90
N ALA A 250 12.56 1.88 11.52
CA ALA A 250 11.64 0.95 10.84
C ALA A 250 10.41 1.68 10.30
N ARG A 251 9.86 2.61 11.07
CA ARG A 251 8.76 3.47 10.67
C ARG A 251 9.12 4.33 9.45
N ALA A 252 10.26 5.00 9.47
CA ALA A 252 10.69 5.84 8.36
C ALA A 252 10.88 5.04 7.05
N TRP A 253 11.34 3.78 7.15
CA TRP A 253 11.62 2.95 6.00
C TRP A 253 10.38 2.22 5.43
N TYR A 254 9.45 1.75 6.27
CA TYR A 254 8.46 0.75 5.85
C TYR A 254 7.01 1.07 6.20
N ASP A 255 6.76 2.12 6.99
CA ASP A 255 5.41 2.60 7.31
C ASP A 255 4.77 3.31 6.10
N GLY A 256 3.50 3.69 6.26
CA GLY A 256 2.84 4.67 5.40
C GLY A 256 1.73 4.13 4.53
N TYR A 257 1.36 2.85 4.65
CA TYR A 257 0.09 2.39 4.08
C TYR A 257 -1.02 2.65 5.09
N ASP A 258 -1.68 3.80 4.96
CA ASP A 258 -2.80 4.19 5.83
C ASP A 258 -4.09 3.56 5.32
N LEU A 259 -4.58 2.54 6.04
CA LEU A 259 -5.80 1.83 5.71
C LEU A 259 -6.91 2.24 6.66
N ILE A 260 -7.96 2.86 6.14
CA ILE A 260 -9.07 3.37 6.95
C ILE A 260 -10.25 2.40 6.87
N ALA A 261 -10.61 1.83 8.01
CA ALA A 261 -11.82 1.02 8.16
C ALA A 261 -12.97 1.87 8.67
N HIS A 262 -13.95 2.14 7.85
CA HIS A 262 -15.17 2.87 8.22
C HIS A 262 -16.10 1.97 9.04
N ARG A 263 -16.30 2.27 10.32
CA ARG A 263 -17.15 1.50 11.23
C ARG A 263 -18.28 2.38 11.77
N GLN A 264 -19.36 1.74 12.22
CA GLN A 264 -20.47 2.48 12.87
C GLN A 264 -20.00 3.24 14.14
N SER A 265 -18.96 2.77 14.79
CA SER A 265 -18.35 3.41 15.97
C SER A 265 -17.39 4.56 15.62
N GLY A 266 -17.20 4.87 14.35
CA GLY A 266 -16.22 5.81 13.81
C GLY A 266 -15.11 5.12 13.01
N ASP A 267 -14.33 5.92 12.31
CA ASP A 267 -13.24 5.46 11.47
C ASP A 267 -12.07 4.92 12.33
N VAL A 268 -11.53 3.79 11.90
CA VAL A 268 -10.34 3.19 12.52
C VAL A 268 -9.21 3.24 11.51
N HIS A 269 -8.12 3.93 11.87
CA HIS A 269 -6.91 4.05 11.07
C HIS A 269 -5.91 2.96 11.43
N TYR A 270 -5.42 2.26 10.42
CA TYR A 270 -4.37 1.26 10.53
C TYR A 270 -3.16 1.71 9.74
N SER A 271 -2.08 2.04 10.45
CA SER A 271 -0.76 2.23 9.83
C SER A 271 -0.17 0.87 9.53
N MET A 272 -0.04 0.53 8.24
CA MET A 272 0.39 -0.79 7.79
C MET A 272 1.77 -0.73 7.16
N TYR A 273 2.55 -1.76 7.43
CA TYR A 273 3.93 -1.93 6.96
C TYR A 273 4.02 -3.10 5.99
N SER A 274 4.96 -3.03 5.05
CA SER A 274 5.28 -4.16 4.16
C SER A 274 5.91 -5.32 4.95
N PRO A 275 5.26 -6.50 5.06
CA PRO A 275 5.80 -7.62 5.82
C PRO A 275 7.18 -8.07 5.33
N LYS A 276 7.35 -8.15 4.00
CA LYS A 276 8.62 -8.62 3.41
C LYS A 276 9.78 -7.72 3.82
N SER A 277 9.61 -6.41 3.71
CA SER A 277 10.66 -5.45 4.02
C SER A 277 11.00 -5.45 5.51
N VAL A 278 9.97 -5.51 6.39
CA VAL A 278 10.17 -5.62 7.84
C VAL A 278 10.89 -6.90 8.21
N VAL A 279 10.45 -8.06 7.69
CA VAL A 279 11.08 -9.37 7.99
C VAL A 279 12.55 -9.37 7.55
N GLU A 280 12.86 -8.92 6.33
CA GLU A 280 14.24 -8.88 5.85
C GLU A 280 15.11 -7.93 6.69
N ALA A 281 14.58 -6.79 7.09
CA ALA A 281 15.31 -5.85 7.95
C ALA A 281 15.63 -6.47 9.31
N MET A 282 14.65 -7.15 9.94
CA MET A 282 14.85 -7.82 11.23
C MET A 282 15.88 -8.94 11.14
N LEU A 283 15.74 -9.84 10.16
CA LEU A 283 16.65 -10.98 10.00
C LEU A 283 18.08 -10.58 9.63
N ARG A 284 18.24 -9.46 8.89
CA ARG A 284 19.56 -8.95 8.49
C ARG A 284 20.14 -7.91 9.45
N HIS A 285 19.39 -7.51 10.48
CA HIS A 285 19.74 -6.40 11.38
C HIS A 285 20.16 -5.13 10.62
N LYS A 286 19.45 -4.83 9.51
CA LYS A 286 19.79 -3.70 8.64
C LYS A 286 18.55 -3.15 7.95
N PHE A 287 18.32 -1.84 8.04
CA PHE A 287 17.32 -1.16 7.24
C PHE A 287 17.83 -0.90 5.82
N GLY A 288 16.95 -1.00 4.82
CA GLY A 288 17.29 -0.82 3.41
C GLY A 288 16.13 -1.14 2.49
N THR A 289 16.38 -1.14 1.19
CA THR A 289 15.39 -1.48 0.16
C THR A 289 15.34 -3.00 -0.05
N TYR A 290 14.19 -3.60 0.24
CA TYR A 290 13.90 -5.03 0.04
C TYR A 290 12.70 -5.25 -0.89
N TRP A 291 11.91 -4.19 -1.14
CA TRP A 291 10.78 -4.20 -2.06
C TRP A 291 11.20 -4.55 -3.49
N ASN A 292 12.27 -3.96 -3.99
CA ASN A 292 12.79 -4.13 -5.35
C ASN A 292 13.28 -5.55 -5.69
N GLN A 293 13.45 -6.43 -4.71
CA GLN A 293 13.78 -7.84 -4.97
C GLN A 293 12.65 -8.60 -5.68
N THR A 294 11.49 -7.98 -5.87
CA THR A 294 10.27 -8.63 -6.32
C THR A 294 9.45 -7.87 -7.33
N GLU A 295 9.52 -6.55 -7.29
CA GLU A 295 8.95 -5.65 -8.28
C GLU A 295 10.05 -4.68 -8.69
N THR A 296 10.36 -4.62 -9.98
CA THR A 296 11.39 -3.75 -10.47
C THR A 296 10.82 -2.34 -10.64
N TYR A 297 11.66 -1.32 -10.42
CA TYR A 297 11.33 0.06 -10.80
C TYR A 297 10.91 0.18 -12.28
N GLU A 298 11.20 -0.82 -13.10
CA GLU A 298 10.77 -0.90 -14.50
C GLU A 298 9.26 -0.95 -14.64
N ALA A 299 8.55 -1.68 -13.74
CA ALA A 299 7.10 -1.70 -13.74
C ALA A 299 6.53 -0.30 -13.40
N LEU A 300 7.07 0.35 -12.36
CA LEU A 300 6.70 1.72 -12.02
C LEU A 300 6.95 2.70 -13.18
N LYS A 301 8.12 2.55 -13.84
CA LYS A 301 8.53 3.37 -14.97
C LYS A 301 7.51 3.38 -16.10
N ILE A 302 6.96 2.20 -16.46
CA ILE A 302 5.97 2.08 -17.52
C ILE A 302 4.77 2.99 -17.25
N TYR A 303 4.28 3.04 -16.01
CA TYR A 303 3.11 3.83 -15.66
C TYR A 303 3.40 5.32 -15.57
N ILE A 304 4.50 5.72 -14.90
CA ILE A 304 4.82 7.15 -14.75
C ILE A 304 5.32 7.80 -16.03
N GLN A 305 5.71 7.01 -17.06
CA GLN A 305 6.05 7.51 -18.40
C GLN A 305 4.85 7.76 -19.30
N MET A 306 3.65 7.34 -18.89
CA MET A 306 2.46 7.58 -19.69
C MET A 306 2.24 9.09 -19.88
N ASP A 307 1.96 9.49 -21.12
CA ASP A 307 1.66 10.88 -21.47
C ASP A 307 0.22 11.22 -21.03
N MET A 308 0.05 11.38 -19.71
CA MET A 308 -1.21 11.79 -19.09
C MET A 308 -1.04 13.17 -18.49
N ASP A 309 -1.95 14.09 -18.85
CA ASP A 309 -1.92 15.47 -18.36
C ASP A 309 -1.91 15.53 -16.83
N GLY A 310 -0.89 16.20 -16.27
CA GLY A 310 -0.68 16.37 -14.83
C GLY A 310 -0.11 15.16 -14.10
N LEU A 311 0.20 14.02 -14.76
CA LEU A 311 0.77 12.84 -14.09
C LEU A 311 2.20 13.11 -13.60
N GLN A 312 3.03 13.71 -14.43
CA GLN A 312 4.41 14.07 -14.06
C GLN A 312 4.43 15.06 -12.90
N ASP A 313 3.59 16.11 -12.95
CA ASP A 313 3.43 17.05 -11.86
C ASP A 313 3.04 16.36 -10.54
N ALA A 314 2.06 15.46 -10.62
CA ALA A 314 1.62 14.70 -9.44
C ALA A 314 2.77 13.87 -8.83
N VAL A 315 3.59 13.20 -9.64
CA VAL A 315 4.75 12.41 -9.16
C VAL A 315 5.79 13.30 -8.51
N VAL A 316 6.12 14.46 -9.12
CA VAL A 316 7.08 15.42 -8.57
C VAL A 316 6.58 15.96 -7.22
N ARG A 317 5.32 16.34 -7.12
CA ARG A 317 4.69 16.83 -5.89
C ARG A 317 4.70 15.78 -4.79
N MET A 318 4.40 14.51 -5.11
CA MET A 318 4.46 13.41 -4.14
C MET A 318 5.90 13.11 -3.69
N LEU A 319 6.88 13.21 -4.59
CA LEU A 319 8.29 13.14 -4.22
C LEU A 319 8.71 14.28 -3.30
N ALA A 320 8.16 15.47 -3.48
CA ALA A 320 8.30 16.58 -2.54
C ALA A 320 7.49 16.37 -1.24
N GLY A 321 6.75 15.25 -1.12
CA GLY A 321 5.96 14.82 0.04
C GLY A 321 4.64 15.54 0.17
N GLU A 322 4.13 16.10 -0.90
CA GLU A 322 2.76 16.58 -0.95
C GLU A 322 1.78 15.42 -1.13
N ARG A 323 0.56 15.63 -0.68
CA ARG A 323 -0.56 14.77 -1.00
C ARG A 323 -1.25 15.28 -2.25
N VAL A 324 -1.56 14.40 -3.19
CA VAL A 324 -2.23 14.74 -4.45
C VAL A 324 -3.65 14.21 -4.43
N LYS A 325 -4.62 15.09 -4.68
CA LYS A 325 -6.03 14.69 -4.75
C LYS A 325 -6.30 13.88 -6.01
N ILE A 326 -7.03 12.77 -5.87
CA ILE A 326 -7.45 11.90 -6.97
C ILE A 326 -8.89 11.45 -6.83
N ASN A 327 -9.48 11.06 -7.96
CA ASN A 327 -10.78 10.39 -8.01
C ASN A 327 -10.58 8.91 -8.37
N THR A 328 -10.73 8.01 -7.39
CA THR A 328 -10.60 6.56 -7.59
C THR A 328 -11.78 5.93 -8.33
N GLY A 329 -12.90 6.66 -8.47
CA GLY A 329 -14.14 6.16 -9.06
C GLY A 329 -14.08 5.93 -10.58
N THR A 330 -13.15 6.58 -11.28
CA THR A 330 -12.97 6.46 -12.73
C THR A 330 -12.18 5.23 -13.14
N PHE A 331 -11.40 4.66 -12.23
CA PHE A 331 -10.55 3.50 -12.50
C PHE A 331 -11.37 2.25 -12.83
N SER A 332 -11.06 1.63 -13.97
CA SER A 332 -11.77 0.43 -14.47
C SER A 332 -11.30 -0.89 -13.84
N ASN A 333 -10.37 -0.83 -12.90
CA ASN A 333 -9.74 -1.98 -12.25
C ASN A 333 -9.00 -2.90 -13.26
N ASP A 334 -8.33 -2.32 -14.25
CA ASP A 334 -7.43 -3.02 -15.16
C ASP A 334 -6.12 -2.26 -15.36
N MET A 335 -5.20 -2.82 -16.15
CA MET A 335 -3.86 -2.28 -16.33
C MET A 335 -3.65 -1.57 -17.67
N THR A 336 -4.71 -1.37 -18.45
CA THR A 336 -4.59 -0.85 -19.83
C THR A 336 -5.57 0.25 -20.17
N THR A 337 -6.71 0.32 -19.47
CA THR A 337 -7.77 1.28 -19.77
C THR A 337 -7.64 2.50 -18.84
N PHE A 338 -6.74 3.41 -19.20
CA PHE A 338 -6.55 4.65 -18.47
C PHE A 338 -7.09 5.83 -19.26
N SER A 339 -7.96 6.62 -18.68
CA SER A 339 -8.56 7.81 -19.27
C SER A 339 -7.94 9.11 -18.74
N CYS A 340 -7.33 9.08 -17.56
CA CYS A 340 -6.71 10.21 -16.89
C CYS A 340 -5.61 9.77 -15.92
N LYS A 341 -4.85 10.74 -15.38
CA LYS A 341 -3.82 10.49 -14.38
C LYS A 341 -4.34 9.78 -13.12
N ASP A 342 -5.59 10.04 -12.74
CA ASP A 342 -6.18 9.48 -11.53
C ASP A 342 -6.33 7.96 -11.63
N ASP A 343 -6.60 7.42 -12.84
CA ASP A 343 -6.65 5.99 -13.09
C ASP A 343 -5.27 5.34 -12.87
N VAL A 344 -4.22 5.96 -13.41
CA VAL A 344 -2.83 5.50 -13.25
C VAL A 344 -2.42 5.56 -11.77
N LEU A 345 -2.71 6.67 -11.08
CA LEU A 345 -2.38 6.82 -9.66
C LEU A 345 -3.17 5.83 -8.80
N THR A 346 -4.43 5.53 -9.14
CA THR A 346 -5.23 4.50 -8.45
C THR A 346 -4.63 3.10 -8.66
N LEU A 347 -4.19 2.78 -9.88
CA LEU A 347 -3.46 1.53 -10.11
C LEU A 347 -2.20 1.45 -9.23
N LEU A 348 -1.42 2.52 -9.15
CA LEU A 348 -0.20 2.55 -8.32
C LEU A 348 -0.50 2.37 -6.82
N VAL A 349 -1.69 2.76 -6.34
CA VAL A 349 -2.16 2.42 -4.98
C VAL A 349 -2.34 0.91 -4.84
N HIS A 350 -3.03 0.25 -5.79
CA HIS A 350 -3.24 -1.20 -5.73
C HIS A 350 -1.95 -2.00 -5.88
N LEU A 351 -0.98 -1.50 -6.64
CA LEU A 351 0.35 -2.11 -6.77
C LEU A 351 1.25 -1.85 -5.54
N GLY A 352 0.87 -0.91 -4.66
CA GLY A 352 1.62 -0.59 -3.44
C GLY A 352 2.71 0.46 -3.62
N TYR A 353 2.76 1.16 -4.75
CA TYR A 353 3.66 2.30 -4.94
C TYR A 353 3.14 3.60 -4.32
N LEU A 354 1.84 3.67 -4.07
CA LEU A 354 1.20 4.80 -3.40
C LEU A 354 0.32 4.32 -2.25
N THR A 355 0.09 5.19 -1.29
CA THR A 355 -0.97 5.04 -0.28
C THR A 355 -2.12 5.99 -0.57
N TYR A 356 -3.32 5.63 -0.16
CA TYR A 356 -4.54 6.41 -0.37
C TYR A 356 -5.21 6.71 0.96
N ASP A 357 -5.51 7.97 1.18
CA ASP A 357 -6.32 8.43 2.32
C ASP A 357 -7.75 8.70 1.82
N SER A 358 -8.68 7.85 2.22
CA SER A 358 -10.09 7.96 1.81
C SER A 358 -10.81 9.17 2.41
N SER A 359 -10.32 9.72 3.54
CA SER A 359 -10.93 10.87 4.21
C SER A 359 -10.65 12.17 3.46
N SER A 360 -9.45 12.31 2.90
CA SER A 360 -9.04 13.48 2.12
C SER A 360 -9.08 13.26 0.59
N GLU A 361 -9.35 12.03 0.14
CA GLU A 361 -9.27 11.59 -1.27
C GLU A 361 -7.91 11.90 -1.90
N THR A 362 -6.82 11.64 -1.16
CA THR A 362 -5.46 11.96 -1.60
C THR A 362 -4.54 10.75 -1.61
N VAL A 363 -3.54 10.82 -2.50
CA VAL A 363 -2.45 9.84 -2.58
C VAL A 363 -1.11 10.49 -2.25
N THR A 364 -0.19 9.68 -1.73
CA THR A 364 1.21 10.05 -1.53
C THR A 364 2.10 8.82 -1.59
N ILE A 365 3.41 9.02 -1.74
CA ILE A 365 4.42 7.95 -1.65
C ILE A 365 4.49 7.51 -0.18
N PRO A 366 4.33 6.19 0.13
CA PRO A 366 4.11 5.75 1.50
C PRO A 366 5.35 5.93 2.40
N ASN A 367 6.54 5.63 1.91
CA ASN A 367 7.72 5.54 2.76
C ASN A 367 9.04 5.75 1.99
N LYS A 368 10.16 5.71 2.72
CA LYS A 368 11.51 5.92 2.19
C LYS A 368 11.90 4.84 1.17
N GLU A 369 11.52 3.58 1.41
CA GLU A 369 11.83 2.46 0.52
C GLU A 369 11.19 2.65 -0.86
N VAL A 370 9.89 2.94 -0.91
CA VAL A 370 9.16 3.17 -2.17
C VAL A 370 9.60 4.49 -2.83
N SER A 371 9.90 5.53 -2.03
CA SER A 371 10.44 6.78 -2.55
C SER A 371 11.74 6.56 -3.33
N GLN A 372 12.61 5.65 -2.85
CA GLN A 372 13.85 5.31 -3.56
C GLN A 372 13.56 4.66 -4.92
N GLU A 373 12.49 3.85 -5.05
CA GLU A 373 12.10 3.25 -6.33
C GLU A 373 11.63 4.32 -7.34
N TYR A 374 10.92 5.36 -6.89
CA TYR A 374 10.60 6.51 -7.74
C TYR A 374 11.85 7.25 -8.21
N VAL A 375 12.81 7.51 -7.31
CA VAL A 375 14.08 8.14 -7.66
C VAL A 375 14.84 7.29 -8.67
N ASN A 376 14.92 5.97 -8.48
CA ASN A 376 15.58 5.04 -9.41
C ASN A 376 14.88 5.03 -10.78
N ALA A 377 13.55 4.98 -10.81
CA ALA A 377 12.76 5.02 -12.05
C ALA A 377 13.03 6.32 -12.82
N ILE A 378 12.95 7.46 -12.15
CA ILE A 378 13.14 8.79 -12.75
C ILE A 378 14.57 8.97 -13.25
N SER A 379 15.59 8.46 -12.52
CA SER A 379 17.01 8.58 -12.91
C SER A 379 17.31 7.88 -14.23
N THR A 380 16.55 6.84 -14.60
CA THR A 380 16.70 6.12 -15.88
C THR A 380 15.86 6.73 -17.02
N MET A 381 15.02 7.70 -16.70
CA MET A 381 14.21 8.44 -17.67
C MET A 381 14.91 9.73 -18.07
N ASN A 382 14.60 10.28 -19.24
CA ASN A 382 15.06 11.60 -19.66
C ASN A 382 14.40 12.76 -18.86
N TRP A 383 14.09 12.54 -17.58
CA TRP A 383 13.57 13.55 -16.66
C TRP A 383 14.73 14.33 -16.04
N LYS A 384 15.65 14.80 -16.91
CA LYS A 384 16.83 15.55 -16.47
C LYS A 384 16.45 16.73 -15.57
N GLY A 385 15.37 17.43 -15.89
CA GLY A 385 14.88 18.54 -15.06
C GLY A 385 14.51 18.12 -13.63
N VAL A 386 13.90 16.93 -13.45
CA VAL A 386 13.55 16.43 -12.10
C VAL A 386 14.79 16.05 -11.30
N MET A 387 15.78 15.42 -11.96
CA MET A 387 17.04 15.09 -11.31
C MET A 387 17.84 16.34 -10.96
N ASP A 388 17.86 17.31 -11.85
CA ASP A 388 18.48 18.62 -11.60
C ASP A 388 17.81 19.31 -10.39
N SER A 389 16.48 19.17 -10.22
CA SER A 389 15.74 19.70 -9.07
C SER A 389 16.05 18.97 -7.76
N VAL A 390 16.23 17.64 -7.78
CA VAL A 390 16.65 16.85 -6.60
C VAL A 390 18.06 17.24 -6.16
N ASP A 391 18.99 17.37 -7.12
CA ASP A 391 20.37 17.81 -6.84
C ASP A 391 20.42 19.28 -6.38
N ALA A 392 19.56 20.15 -6.94
CA ALA A 392 19.40 21.52 -6.49
C ALA A 392 18.88 21.58 -5.05
N SER A 393 17.92 20.73 -4.69
CA SER A 393 17.38 20.63 -3.34
C SER A 393 18.44 20.21 -2.31
N ARG A 394 19.32 19.28 -2.66
CA ARG A 394 20.45 18.89 -1.80
C ARG A 394 21.40 20.07 -1.57
N LYS A 395 21.81 20.76 -2.63
CA LYS A 395 22.69 21.93 -2.54
C LYS A 395 22.07 23.06 -1.74
N LEU A 396 20.75 23.26 -1.87
CA LEU A 396 20.01 24.25 -1.14
C LEU A 396 20.03 23.95 0.38
N LEU A 397 19.83 22.68 0.76
CA LEU A 397 19.91 22.27 2.16
C LEU A 397 21.33 22.43 2.73
N GLU A 398 22.35 22.10 1.97
CA GLU A 398 23.76 22.31 2.33
C GLU A 398 24.08 23.80 2.53
N ALA A 399 23.57 24.67 1.64
CA ALA A 399 23.68 26.14 1.79
C ALA A 399 22.97 26.65 3.05
N LEU A 400 21.81 26.09 3.36
CA LEU A 400 21.06 26.44 4.56
C LEU A 400 21.85 26.06 5.84
N TRP A 401 22.47 24.90 5.89
CA TRP A 401 23.33 24.49 7.01
C TRP A 401 24.59 25.36 7.12
N ALA A 402 25.13 25.81 5.99
CA ALA A 402 26.24 26.74 5.95
C ALA A 402 25.85 28.19 6.28
N MET A 403 24.55 28.47 6.46
CA MET A 403 23.97 29.81 6.67
C MET A 403 24.28 30.79 5.52
N ASP A 404 24.44 30.28 4.30
CA ASP A 404 24.62 31.08 3.10
C ASP A 404 23.26 31.56 2.57
N ALA A 405 22.81 32.71 3.08
CA ALA A 405 21.50 33.28 2.77
C ALA A 405 21.34 33.63 1.28
N ASP A 406 22.43 34.08 0.62
CA ASP A 406 22.40 34.43 -0.80
C ASP A 406 22.25 33.16 -1.68
N ALA A 407 22.98 32.10 -1.36
CA ALA A 407 22.85 30.82 -2.04
C ALA A 407 21.46 30.19 -1.81
N VAL A 408 20.88 30.35 -0.61
CA VAL A 408 19.51 29.87 -0.32
C VAL A 408 18.50 30.66 -1.16
N ALA A 409 18.57 31.99 -1.20
CA ALA A 409 17.67 32.80 -2.00
C ALA A 409 17.77 32.47 -3.51
N ALA A 410 18.98 32.35 -4.05
CA ALA A 410 19.23 31.97 -5.43
C ALA A 410 18.73 30.54 -5.76
N GLY A 411 18.90 29.60 -4.84
CA GLY A 411 18.38 28.23 -5.01
C GLY A 411 16.86 28.17 -5.03
N ILE A 412 16.18 29.01 -4.23
CA ILE A 412 14.71 29.12 -4.25
C ILE A 412 14.24 29.79 -5.54
N ASP A 413 14.93 30.85 -6.01
CA ASP A 413 14.64 31.49 -7.30
C ASP A 413 14.66 30.47 -8.43
N LYS A 414 15.71 29.63 -8.48
CA LYS A 414 15.84 28.57 -9.46
C LYS A 414 14.72 27.53 -9.38
N ALA A 415 14.38 27.08 -8.16
CA ALA A 415 13.25 26.16 -7.95
C ALA A 415 11.92 26.78 -8.40
N HIS A 416 11.74 28.08 -8.21
CA HIS A 416 10.55 28.80 -8.66
C HIS A 416 10.47 28.89 -10.20
N GLU A 417 11.58 29.14 -10.89
CA GLU A 417 11.63 29.19 -12.36
C GLU A 417 11.32 27.83 -13.00
N GLU A 418 11.73 26.73 -12.36
CA GLU A 418 11.49 25.37 -12.84
C GLU A 418 10.04 24.90 -12.61
N VAL A 419 9.31 25.49 -11.66
CA VAL A 419 7.91 25.17 -11.32
C VAL A 419 6.95 26.17 -11.95
N SER A 420 7.07 26.43 -13.24
CA SER A 420 6.26 27.40 -14.00
C SER A 420 4.75 27.10 -14.07
N ILE A 421 4.28 25.97 -13.50
CA ILE A 421 2.90 25.47 -13.54
C ILE A 421 2.05 26.04 -12.38
N LEU A 422 2.67 26.52 -11.31
CA LEU A 422 1.95 27.12 -10.19
C LEU A 422 1.74 28.63 -10.44
N GLN A 423 0.50 29.07 -10.37
CA GLN A 423 0.23 30.51 -10.29
C GLN A 423 0.78 31.01 -8.92
N TYR A 424 1.90 31.69 -8.97
CA TYR A 424 2.64 32.20 -7.80
C TYR A 424 1.99 33.51 -7.34
N ASN A 425 0.96 33.41 -6.50
CA ASN A 425 0.08 34.55 -6.20
C ASN A 425 -0.01 34.89 -4.71
N ASP A 426 0.48 34.03 -3.80
CA ASP A 426 0.30 34.19 -2.36
C ASP A 426 1.35 33.41 -1.52
N GLU A 427 1.28 33.58 -0.18
CA GLU A 427 2.14 32.85 0.77
C GLU A 427 1.99 31.33 0.67
N ASN A 428 0.83 30.78 0.24
CA ASN A 428 0.63 29.35 0.06
C ASN A 428 1.43 28.80 -1.11
N SER A 429 1.43 29.52 -2.22
CA SER A 429 2.24 29.15 -3.40
C SER A 429 3.74 29.19 -3.07
N LEU A 430 4.18 30.18 -2.30
CA LEU A 430 5.55 30.27 -1.79
C LEU A 430 5.86 29.07 -0.88
N SER A 431 4.96 28.70 0.02
CA SER A 431 5.13 27.52 0.89
C SER A 431 5.26 26.21 0.10
N CYS A 432 4.50 26.03 -1.00
CA CYS A 432 4.65 24.88 -1.89
C CYS A 432 6.03 24.85 -2.55
N THR A 433 6.49 25.99 -3.08
CA THR A 433 7.82 26.09 -3.70
C THR A 433 8.93 25.77 -2.69
N ILE A 434 8.85 26.28 -1.47
CA ILE A 434 9.82 25.97 -0.40
C ILE A 434 9.85 24.47 -0.08
N ASN A 435 8.69 23.81 -0.01
CA ASN A 435 8.65 22.36 0.25
C ASN A 435 9.29 21.54 -0.89
N LEU A 436 9.13 21.96 -2.15
CA LEU A 436 9.77 21.34 -3.30
C LEU A 436 11.28 21.63 -3.30
N ALA A 437 11.66 22.89 -3.07
CA ALA A 437 13.05 23.32 -3.01
C ALA A 437 13.84 22.56 -1.93
N PHE A 438 13.23 22.23 -0.80
CA PHE A 438 13.84 21.48 0.29
C PHE A 438 13.44 20.00 0.32
N TYR A 439 13.14 19.38 -0.82
CA TYR A 439 12.79 17.95 -0.90
C TYR A 439 13.79 17.06 -0.16
N PHE A 440 15.09 17.30 -0.35
CA PHE A 440 16.18 16.51 0.23
C PHE A 440 16.26 16.62 1.77
N ALA A 441 15.69 17.68 2.37
CA ALA A 441 15.61 17.85 3.81
C ALA A 441 14.87 16.69 4.51
N ARG A 442 13.97 15.99 3.82
CA ARG A 442 13.21 14.85 4.36
C ARG A 442 14.09 13.65 4.76
N GLU A 443 15.28 13.56 4.25
CA GLU A 443 16.23 12.55 4.69
C GLU A 443 16.65 12.77 6.14
N TYR A 444 16.82 14.03 6.53
CA TYR A 444 17.37 14.45 7.84
C TYR A 444 16.31 14.91 8.82
N TYR A 445 15.15 15.36 8.32
CA TYR A 445 14.15 16.09 9.09
C TYR A 445 12.74 15.50 8.94
N THR A 446 11.95 15.70 10.00
CA THR A 446 10.49 15.69 9.90
C THR A 446 10.06 17.13 9.59
N LEU A 447 9.40 17.32 8.45
CA LEU A 447 8.87 18.62 8.03
C LEU A 447 7.46 18.79 8.59
N VAL A 448 7.25 19.88 9.33
CA VAL A 448 5.95 20.22 9.91
C VAL A 448 5.53 21.58 9.35
N ARG A 449 4.34 21.64 8.74
CA ARG A 449 3.72 22.89 8.29
C ARG A 449 2.81 23.43 9.39
N GLU A 450 2.70 24.76 9.49
CA GLU A 450 1.83 25.42 10.45
C GLU A 450 2.02 24.91 11.90
N LEU A 451 3.28 24.76 12.32
CA LEU A 451 3.58 24.30 13.66
C LEU A 451 3.04 25.29 14.68
N PRO A 452 2.10 24.91 15.59
CA PRO A 452 1.61 25.77 16.64
C PRO A 452 2.75 26.24 17.53
N ALA A 453 3.00 27.54 17.59
CA ALA A 453 4.13 28.08 18.32
C ALA A 453 3.76 29.41 19.02
N GLY A 454 3.69 29.41 20.32
CA GLY A 454 3.42 30.59 21.12
C GLY A 454 2.08 31.25 20.76
N LYS A 455 2.11 32.47 20.19
CA LYS A 455 0.93 33.23 19.77
C LYS A 455 0.57 33.12 18.28
N GLY A 456 1.10 32.11 17.57
CA GLY A 456 0.87 31.91 16.14
C GLY A 456 1.36 30.57 15.66
N PHE A 457 1.51 30.45 14.33
CA PHE A 457 2.02 29.26 13.67
C PHE A 457 3.28 29.63 12.90
N ALA A 458 4.31 28.77 12.93
CA ALA A 458 5.45 28.86 12.03
C ALA A 458 5.08 28.21 10.70
N ASP A 459 5.39 28.87 9.58
CA ASP A 459 4.95 28.40 8.27
C ASP A 459 5.54 27.01 7.93
N VAL A 460 6.84 26.80 8.17
CA VAL A 460 7.52 25.52 7.96
C VAL A 460 8.57 25.31 9.06
N CYS A 461 8.58 24.10 9.65
CA CYS A 461 9.60 23.68 10.59
C CYS A 461 10.26 22.38 10.14
N PHE A 462 11.58 22.32 10.22
CA PHE A 462 12.38 21.12 10.01
C PHE A 462 12.88 20.64 11.38
N ILE A 463 12.31 19.55 11.86
CA ILE A 463 12.67 18.93 13.14
C ILE A 463 13.63 17.76 12.85
N PRO A 464 14.89 17.79 13.35
CA PRO A 464 15.84 16.71 13.10
C PRO A 464 15.29 15.37 13.56
N ARG A 465 15.47 14.35 12.74
CA ARG A 465 15.17 12.97 13.13
C ARG A 465 16.18 12.49 14.17
N ARG A 466 15.83 11.49 14.97
CA ARG A 466 16.69 10.96 16.06
C ARG A 466 18.09 10.56 15.61
N LEU A 467 18.24 10.09 14.38
CA LEU A 467 19.53 9.70 13.80
C LEU A 467 20.38 10.89 13.32
N HIS A 468 19.82 12.08 13.27
CA HIS A 468 20.43 13.29 12.71
C HIS A 468 20.36 14.46 13.70
N LEU A 469 20.47 14.19 15.01
CA LEU A 469 20.46 15.21 16.07
C LEU A 469 21.70 16.13 16.02
N ASP A 470 22.69 15.79 15.20
CA ASP A 470 23.83 16.64 14.85
C ASP A 470 23.45 17.81 13.94
N LYS A 471 22.28 17.75 13.30
CA LYS A 471 21.76 18.82 12.43
C LYS A 471 20.95 19.83 13.23
N PRO A 472 20.97 21.12 12.85
CA PRO A 472 20.16 22.14 13.52
C PRO A 472 18.67 21.93 13.23
N ALA A 473 17.79 22.21 14.19
CA ALA A 473 16.39 22.41 13.87
C ALA A 473 16.22 23.73 13.11
N ILE A 474 15.25 23.83 12.21
CA ILE A 474 15.09 24.99 11.34
C ILE A 474 13.64 25.47 11.42
N VAL A 475 13.45 26.77 11.65
CA VAL A 475 12.14 27.43 11.63
C VAL A 475 12.14 28.44 10.50
N ILE A 476 11.24 28.28 9.56
CA ILE A 476 11.10 29.15 8.40
C ILE A 476 9.79 29.93 8.50
N GLU A 477 9.87 31.22 8.33
CA GLU A 477 8.74 32.13 8.16
C GLU A 477 8.78 32.74 6.76
N LEU A 478 7.65 32.74 6.11
CA LEU A 478 7.49 33.20 4.74
C LEU A 478 6.80 34.56 4.70
N LYS A 479 7.21 35.40 3.79
CA LYS A 479 6.55 36.67 3.51
C LYS A 479 6.41 36.88 2.01
N TRP A 480 5.33 37.50 1.65
CA TRP A 480 5.00 37.88 0.30
C TRP A 480 4.96 39.40 0.20
N ASP A 481 5.81 39.95 -0.65
CA ASP A 481 5.86 41.40 -0.95
C ASP A 481 6.09 42.27 0.33
N LYS A 482 6.95 41.76 1.25
CA LYS A 482 7.31 42.45 2.52
C LYS A 482 8.84 42.50 2.66
N SER A 483 9.42 41.80 3.68
CA SER A 483 10.87 41.66 3.81
C SER A 483 11.26 40.39 4.56
N ALA A 484 12.40 39.81 4.21
CA ALA A 484 12.96 38.66 4.92
C ALA A 484 13.34 38.98 6.37
N ALA A 485 13.85 40.19 6.61
CA ALA A 485 14.13 40.68 7.98
C ALA A 485 12.86 40.81 8.83
N GLY A 486 11.74 41.22 8.22
CA GLY A 486 10.41 41.23 8.86
C GLY A 486 9.90 39.84 9.21
N ALA A 487 10.14 38.85 8.36
CA ALA A 487 9.85 37.43 8.64
C ALA A 487 10.65 36.96 9.87
N LEU A 488 11.95 37.20 9.89
CA LEU A 488 12.82 36.85 11.02
C LEU A 488 12.40 37.52 12.32
N ALA A 489 12.05 38.81 12.29
CA ALA A 489 11.53 39.55 13.45
C ALA A 489 10.24 38.92 14.00
N GLN A 490 9.35 38.46 13.13
CA GLN A 490 8.11 37.78 13.53
C GLN A 490 8.37 36.44 14.24
N ILE A 491 9.34 35.64 13.80
CA ILE A 491 9.73 34.40 14.48
C ILE A 491 10.15 34.70 15.94
N LYS A 492 10.93 35.76 16.13
CA LYS A 492 11.42 36.18 17.44
C LYS A 492 10.29 36.72 18.34
N GLU A 493 9.44 37.60 17.82
CA GLU A 493 8.33 38.21 18.56
C GLU A 493 7.30 37.17 19.01
N LYS A 494 6.97 36.21 18.18
CA LYS A 494 5.99 35.17 18.49
C LYS A 494 6.57 33.99 19.28
N HIS A 495 7.86 34.02 19.60
CA HIS A 495 8.56 32.99 20.37
C HIS A 495 8.38 31.55 19.79
N TYR A 496 8.49 31.41 18.51
CA TYR A 496 8.35 30.10 17.82
C TYR A 496 9.35 29.04 18.33
N GLY A 497 10.48 29.44 18.88
CA GLY A 497 11.41 28.56 19.58
C GLY A 497 10.81 27.79 20.77
N ASN A 498 9.64 28.24 21.28
CA ASN A 498 8.94 27.53 22.35
C ASN A 498 8.26 26.24 21.91
N ALA A 499 7.94 26.07 20.61
CA ALA A 499 7.43 24.84 20.08
C ALA A 499 8.50 23.72 20.04
N LEU A 500 9.76 24.09 20.09
CA LEU A 500 10.94 23.21 20.14
C LEU A 500 11.61 23.21 21.53
N LYS A 501 10.83 23.41 22.62
CA LYS A 501 11.37 23.51 24.01
C LYS A 501 12.18 22.28 24.41
N ASP A 502 11.75 21.11 23.97
CA ASP A 502 12.40 19.83 24.28
C ASP A 502 13.60 19.53 23.38
N TYR A 503 13.81 20.34 22.33
CA TYR A 503 14.98 20.22 21.46
C TYR A 503 16.15 21.01 22.03
N GLN A 504 17.22 20.32 22.40
CA GLN A 504 18.42 20.91 23.06
C GLN A 504 19.53 21.25 22.06
N GLY A 505 19.34 21.01 20.76
CA GLY A 505 20.36 21.28 19.75
C GLY A 505 20.34 22.71 19.19
N ASN A 506 21.18 22.92 18.18
CA ASN A 506 21.26 24.19 17.45
C ASN A 506 19.95 24.50 16.71
N LEU A 507 19.58 25.77 16.63
CA LEU A 507 18.37 26.25 15.97
C LEU A 507 18.73 27.32 14.92
N LEU A 508 18.27 27.14 13.69
CA LEU A 508 18.31 28.17 12.65
C LEU A 508 16.94 28.82 12.51
N LEU A 509 16.91 30.14 12.56
CA LEU A 509 15.73 30.93 12.20
C LEU A 509 15.94 31.49 10.80
N VAL A 510 14.97 31.29 9.92
CA VAL A 510 15.07 31.62 8.50
C VAL A 510 13.86 32.47 8.10
N GLY A 511 14.12 33.69 7.68
CA GLY A 511 13.11 34.56 7.06
C GLY A 511 13.28 34.54 5.55
N ILE A 512 12.21 34.24 4.82
CA ILE A 512 12.20 34.26 3.35
C ILE A 512 11.09 35.21 2.90
N ASN A 513 11.41 36.09 1.93
CA ASN A 513 10.45 36.98 1.30
C ASN A 513 10.53 36.83 -0.22
N TYR A 514 9.39 36.86 -0.87
CA TYR A 514 9.30 37.01 -2.33
C TYR A 514 8.82 38.41 -2.68
N ASP A 515 9.58 39.09 -3.53
CA ASP A 515 9.25 40.42 -4.07
C ASP A 515 8.63 40.27 -5.47
N LYS A 516 7.35 40.62 -5.61
CA LYS A 516 6.60 40.48 -6.88
C LYS A 516 7.05 41.43 -8.00
N ILE A 517 7.78 42.50 -7.65
CA ILE A 517 8.26 43.50 -8.62
C ILE A 517 9.56 43.01 -9.27
N THR A 518 10.52 42.64 -8.43
CA THR A 518 11.82 42.11 -8.88
C THR A 518 11.75 40.63 -9.26
N LYS A 519 10.70 39.91 -8.83
CA LYS A 519 10.50 38.47 -8.99
C LYS A 519 11.64 37.64 -8.38
N LYS A 520 12.17 38.11 -7.26
CA LYS A 520 13.28 37.47 -6.54
C LYS A 520 12.94 37.17 -5.10
N HIS A 521 13.62 36.16 -4.57
CA HIS A 521 13.57 35.85 -3.15
C HIS A 521 14.70 36.55 -2.40
N GLU A 522 14.39 36.93 -1.18
CA GLU A 522 15.33 37.36 -0.16
C GLU A 522 15.35 36.34 0.98
N CYS A 523 16.52 36.04 1.51
CA CYS A 523 16.67 35.15 2.67
C CYS A 523 17.54 35.83 3.74
N VAL A 524 17.16 35.61 5.00
CA VAL A 524 17.97 36.00 6.17
C VAL A 524 18.00 34.83 7.13
N ILE A 525 19.18 34.42 7.59
CA ILE A 525 19.40 33.27 8.44
C ILE A 525 20.07 33.73 9.75
N GLU A 526 19.55 33.27 10.86
CA GLU A 526 20.15 33.54 12.18
C GLU A 526 20.28 32.24 12.98
N HIS A 527 21.42 32.03 13.59
CA HIS A 527 21.71 30.90 14.45
C HIS A 527 21.44 31.23 15.91
N ILE A 528 20.65 30.43 16.58
CA ILE A 528 20.42 30.50 18.02
C ILE A 528 21.05 29.27 18.67
N GLN A 529 22.08 29.52 19.47
CA GLN A 529 22.65 28.51 20.35
C GLN A 529 21.79 28.46 21.62
N LYS A 530 21.01 27.39 21.83
CA LYS A 530 20.38 27.14 23.11
C LYS A 530 21.50 26.72 24.06
N GLY A 531 21.80 27.57 25.03
CA GLY A 531 22.83 27.33 26.04
C GLY A 531 22.60 25.98 26.76
N VAL A 532 23.70 25.30 27.04
CA VAL A 532 23.80 24.11 27.88
C VAL A 532 23.25 24.38 29.28
#